data_f27fd887904496a0835637bde6377b6d
#
_entry.id   f27fd887904496a0835637bde6377b6d
#
_cell.length_a   1.000
_cell.length_b   1.000
_cell.length_c   1.000
_cell.angle_alpha   90.00
_cell.angle_beta   90.00
_cell.angle_gamma   90.00
#
_symmetry.space_group_name_H-M   'P 1'
#
loop_
_entity.id
_entity.type
_entity.pdbx_description
1 polymer ?
#
loop_
_entity_poly.entity_id
_entity_poly.type
_entity_poly.pdbx_seq_one_letter_code
_entity_poly.pdbx_strand_id
1 'polypeptide(L)'
;MRSFLASAANSYYPNRIHPALTSFADECCGMLARLMAYVGTLALLVIVGVHLWDRLPEIADAVPSAQAGWNVAARSHPAFAVSQTDSSDKTESYEILRHPGGGRKDVFRWGPAGVWPAAELEIYRFGAELDQSGPVTADLAVRMGAQDPSDLEAAGVIDSKFGHVTLLRLADGARSCLGFVRRVDEPGLQISGWSCQGEALPARRAAISCMLNRLMLLTAGNDPKLAELFARAELRRGSCASATSAVSADWVTAAQNPVLRGRL
;
A
#
# COMPACT_ATOMS: atom_id res chain seq x y z
N MET A 1 47.62 13.33 -107.06
CA MET A 1 48.47 12.83 -105.97
C MET A 1 47.56 12.57 -104.76
N ARG A 2 47.37 11.33 -104.45
CA ARG A 2 46.45 10.92 -103.43
C ARG A 2 47.26 10.33 -102.26
N SER A 3 47.12 10.91 -101.07
CA SER A 3 47.74 10.42 -99.87
C SER A 3 46.65 9.58 -99.09
N PHE A 4 46.94 8.30 -98.88
CA PHE A 4 46.15 7.45 -98.03
C PHE A 4 46.65 7.53 -96.62
N LEU A 5 45.85 8.07 -95.74
CA LEU A 5 46.06 7.96 -94.30
C LEU A 5 45.29 6.72 -93.77
N ALA A 6 46.06 5.74 -93.39
CA ALA A 6 45.56 4.56 -92.75
C ALA A 6 45.19 4.88 -91.27
N SER A 7 43.94 4.81 -90.96
CA SER A 7 43.47 4.99 -89.54
C SER A 7 43.63 3.60 -88.88
N ALA A 8 44.48 3.57 -87.82
CA ALA A 8 44.60 2.40 -86.95
C ALA A 8 43.42 2.35 -86.02
N ALA A 9 42.51 1.41 -86.27
CA ALA A 9 41.45 1.10 -85.41
C ALA A 9 41.99 0.31 -84.18
N ASN A 10 42.03 0.98 -83.04
CA ASN A 10 42.42 0.37 -81.78
C ASN A 10 41.24 -0.41 -81.27
N SER A 11 41.24 -1.74 -81.45
CA SER A 11 40.25 -2.64 -80.96
C SER A 11 40.42 -2.86 -79.45
N TYR A 12 39.69 -2.07 -78.67
CA TYR A 12 39.50 -2.39 -77.26
C TYR A 12 38.66 -3.64 -77.14
N TYR A 13 39.29 -4.74 -76.75
CA TYR A 13 38.58 -5.96 -76.32
C TYR A 13 38.04 -5.66 -74.90
N PRO A 14 36.73 -5.59 -74.70
CA PRO A 14 36.23 -5.55 -73.33
C PRO A 14 36.49 -6.92 -72.71
N ASN A 15 37.29 -6.91 -71.66
CA ASN A 15 37.52 -8.07 -70.83
C ASN A 15 36.12 -8.60 -70.39
N ARG A 16 35.67 -9.72 -70.95
CA ARG A 16 34.44 -10.35 -70.57
C ARG A 16 34.62 -10.92 -69.17
N ILE A 17 34.25 -10.12 -68.16
CA ILE A 17 34.14 -10.58 -66.78
C ILE A 17 33.08 -11.68 -66.77
N HIS A 18 33.42 -12.83 -66.23
CA HIS A 18 32.56 -14.00 -66.21
C HIS A 18 31.22 -13.64 -65.50
N PRO A 19 30.02 -13.91 -66.05
CA PRO A 19 28.74 -13.44 -65.50
C PRO A 19 28.50 -13.93 -64.06
N ALA A 20 29.14 -15.00 -63.62
CA ALA A 20 29.12 -15.46 -62.25
C ALA A 20 29.84 -14.50 -61.27
N LEU A 21 30.87 -13.75 -61.75
CA LEU A 21 31.59 -12.75 -60.90
C LEU A 21 30.81 -11.46 -60.73
N THR A 22 30.05 -11.03 -61.73
CA THR A 22 29.16 -9.87 -61.60
C THR A 22 27.99 -10.15 -60.71
N SER A 23 27.38 -11.34 -60.81
CA SER A 23 26.30 -11.79 -59.90
C SER A 23 26.78 -11.87 -58.46
N PHE A 24 27.97 -12.40 -58.21
CA PHE A 24 28.55 -12.50 -56.87
C PHE A 24 28.90 -11.10 -56.32
N ALA A 25 29.38 -10.18 -57.14
CA ALA A 25 29.67 -8.81 -56.74
C ALA A 25 28.39 -8.07 -56.37
N ASP A 26 27.28 -8.24 -57.11
CA ASP A 26 25.99 -7.63 -56.84
C ASP A 26 25.37 -8.18 -55.51
N GLU A 27 25.47 -9.50 -55.27
CA GLU A 27 25.02 -10.09 -54.01
C GLU A 27 25.85 -9.62 -52.82
N CYS A 28 27.17 -9.53 -52.95
CA CYS A 28 28.05 -9.01 -51.90
C CYS A 28 27.79 -7.52 -51.63
N CYS A 29 27.59 -6.69 -52.66
CA CYS A 29 27.23 -5.30 -52.50
C CYS A 29 25.86 -5.14 -51.84
N GLY A 30 24.88 -5.97 -52.21
CA GLY A 30 23.55 -6.00 -51.61
C GLY A 30 23.57 -6.39 -50.12
N MET A 31 24.37 -7.36 -49.73
CA MET A 31 24.57 -7.75 -48.34
C MET A 31 25.28 -6.67 -47.54
N LEU A 32 26.36 -6.08 -48.09
CA LEU A 32 27.07 -4.99 -47.45
C LEU A 32 26.19 -3.73 -47.23
N ALA A 33 25.38 -3.40 -48.24
CA ALA A 33 24.45 -2.27 -48.12
C ALA A 33 23.42 -2.50 -47.01
N ARG A 34 22.87 -3.72 -46.89
CA ARG A 34 21.96 -4.10 -45.82
C ARG A 34 22.64 -4.07 -44.45
N LEU A 35 23.85 -4.61 -44.36
CA LEU A 35 24.64 -4.57 -43.12
C LEU A 35 24.92 -3.13 -42.66
N MET A 36 25.32 -2.28 -43.58
CA MET A 36 25.56 -0.84 -43.31
C MET A 36 24.26 -0.14 -42.86
N ALA A 37 23.11 -0.48 -43.48
CA ALA A 37 21.84 0.07 -43.09
C ALA A 37 21.47 -0.36 -41.64
N TYR A 38 21.67 -1.63 -41.29
CA TYR A 38 21.39 -2.11 -39.90
C TYR A 38 22.33 -1.51 -38.88
N VAL A 39 23.63 -1.44 -39.18
CA VAL A 39 24.60 -0.81 -38.26
C VAL A 39 24.32 0.69 -38.12
N GLY A 40 23.97 1.37 -39.20
CA GLY A 40 23.60 2.78 -39.16
C GLY A 40 22.34 3.06 -38.34
N THR A 41 21.31 2.21 -38.50
CA THR A 41 20.07 2.33 -37.69
C THR A 41 20.33 2.03 -36.22
N LEU A 42 21.13 1.01 -35.89
CA LEU A 42 21.52 0.71 -34.51
C LEU A 42 22.31 1.86 -33.88
N ALA A 43 23.30 2.41 -34.62
CA ALA A 43 24.08 3.57 -34.14
C ALA A 43 23.17 4.78 -33.88
N LEU A 44 22.22 5.03 -34.79
CA LEU A 44 21.27 6.13 -34.62
C LEU A 44 20.35 5.93 -33.43
N LEU A 45 19.87 4.72 -33.22
CA LEU A 45 19.06 4.39 -32.03
C LEU A 45 19.84 4.56 -30.72
N VAL A 46 21.11 4.17 -30.70
CA VAL A 46 21.97 4.38 -29.53
C VAL A 46 22.18 5.87 -29.27
N ILE A 47 22.49 6.65 -30.31
CA ILE A 47 22.67 8.10 -30.18
C ILE A 47 21.39 8.79 -29.69
N VAL A 48 20.24 8.41 -30.27
CA VAL A 48 18.93 8.94 -29.84
C VAL A 48 18.62 8.48 -28.40
N GLY A 49 18.92 7.23 -28.07
CA GLY A 49 18.75 6.69 -26.71
C GLY A 49 19.58 7.44 -25.68
N VAL A 50 20.86 7.70 -25.96
CA VAL A 50 21.74 8.49 -25.08
C VAL A 50 21.24 9.94 -24.98
N HIS A 51 20.88 10.58 -26.09
CA HIS A 51 20.35 11.94 -26.06
C HIS A 51 19.00 12.07 -25.37
N LEU A 52 18.14 11.06 -25.46
CA LEU A 52 16.90 11.03 -24.69
C LEU A 52 17.17 10.74 -23.21
N TRP A 53 18.18 9.92 -22.90
CA TRP A 53 18.60 9.68 -21.53
C TRP A 53 19.14 10.94 -20.87
N ASP A 54 19.97 11.72 -21.57
CA ASP A 54 20.49 13.00 -21.08
C ASP A 54 19.42 14.09 -21.00
N ARG A 55 18.29 13.93 -21.71
CA ARG A 55 17.13 14.85 -21.67
C ARG A 55 15.99 14.37 -20.82
N LEU A 56 16.01 13.11 -20.37
CA LEU A 56 15.16 12.75 -19.24
C LEU A 56 15.54 13.74 -18.15
N PRO A 57 14.56 14.56 -17.64
CA PRO A 57 14.85 15.31 -16.45
C PRO A 57 15.45 14.27 -15.53
N GLU A 58 16.68 14.49 -15.11
CA GLU A 58 17.18 13.82 -13.94
C GLU A 58 15.98 13.87 -13.01
N ILE A 59 15.31 12.74 -12.83
CA ILE A 59 14.57 12.54 -11.60
C ILE A 59 15.76 12.63 -10.66
N ALA A 60 16.11 13.90 -10.38
CA ALA A 60 17.02 14.20 -9.34
C ALA A 60 16.53 13.25 -8.30
N ASP A 61 17.37 12.28 -7.91
CA ASP A 61 17.38 11.89 -6.54
C ASP A 61 17.44 13.24 -5.81
N ALA A 62 16.29 13.91 -5.80
CA ALA A 62 15.95 14.84 -4.79
C ALA A 62 16.16 13.95 -3.59
N VAL A 63 17.40 13.93 -3.11
CA VAL A 63 17.68 13.63 -1.72
C VAL A 63 16.60 14.45 -1.07
N PRO A 64 15.49 13.81 -0.66
CA PRO A 64 14.40 14.57 -0.12
C PRO A 64 15.08 15.27 1.02
N SER A 65 15.20 16.57 0.88
CA SER A 65 15.67 17.41 1.97
C SER A 65 14.81 16.95 3.11
N ALA A 66 15.45 16.21 4.05
CA ALA A 66 14.81 15.31 4.98
C ALA A 66 13.59 16.03 5.56
N GLN A 67 12.45 15.88 4.93
CA GLN A 67 11.18 16.33 5.49
C GLN A 67 10.99 15.39 6.67
N ALA A 68 11.48 15.86 7.82
CA ALA A 68 11.24 15.23 9.09
C ALA A 68 9.72 15.18 9.25
N GLY A 69 9.10 14.06 8.88
CA GLY A 69 7.65 13.95 9.04
C GLY A 69 6.99 12.93 8.12
N TRP A 70 5.74 12.71 8.43
CA TRP A 70 4.86 11.81 7.71
C TRP A 70 4.25 12.50 6.49
N ASN A 71 4.29 11.84 5.33
CA ASN A 71 3.73 12.36 4.08
C ASN A 71 2.58 11.47 3.59
N VAL A 72 1.52 12.09 3.08
CA VAL A 72 0.38 11.37 2.49
C VAL A 72 0.81 10.70 1.20
N ALA A 73 0.61 9.40 1.11
CA ALA A 73 0.98 8.58 -0.03
C ALA A 73 -0.24 8.27 -0.93
N ALA A 74 -0.71 9.27 -1.65
CA ALA A 74 -1.95 9.21 -2.45
C ALA A 74 -2.01 8.07 -3.49
N ARG A 75 -0.87 7.54 -3.93
CA ARG A 75 -0.80 6.45 -4.93
C ARG A 75 -0.50 5.07 -4.31
N SER A 76 -0.46 4.95 -3.00
CA SER A 76 -0.21 3.66 -2.34
C SER A 76 -1.48 2.81 -2.29
N HIS A 77 -1.31 1.50 -2.55
CA HIS A 77 -2.43 0.57 -2.41
C HIS A 77 -2.74 0.29 -0.93
N PRO A 78 -4.03 0.14 -0.58
CA PRO A 78 -4.45 -0.28 0.74
C PRO A 78 -3.81 -1.63 1.13
N ALA A 79 -3.25 -1.69 2.34
CA ALA A 79 -2.73 -2.94 2.88
C ALA A 79 -3.75 -3.63 3.80
N PHE A 80 -4.67 -2.86 4.33
CA PHE A 80 -5.69 -3.32 5.29
C PHE A 80 -7.08 -2.90 4.85
N ALA A 81 -8.08 -3.58 5.39
CA ALA A 81 -9.48 -3.22 5.31
C ALA A 81 -10.18 -3.54 6.63
N VAL A 82 -11.27 -2.85 6.92
CA VAL A 82 -12.17 -3.18 8.02
C VAL A 82 -13.50 -3.64 7.43
N SER A 83 -13.88 -4.90 7.65
CA SER A 83 -15.14 -5.40 7.09
C SER A 83 -16.32 -4.72 7.77
N GLN A 84 -17.16 -4.06 6.99
CA GLN A 84 -18.38 -3.41 7.47
C GLN A 84 -19.52 -4.43 7.44
N THR A 85 -20.33 -4.47 8.49
CA THR A 85 -21.53 -5.32 8.54
C THR A 85 -22.83 -4.52 8.53
N ASP A 86 -22.77 -3.25 8.93
CA ASP A 86 -23.94 -2.37 8.91
C ASP A 86 -23.48 -0.95 8.60
N SER A 87 -23.57 -0.60 7.35
CA SER A 87 -23.20 0.71 6.84
C SER A 87 -24.41 1.60 6.70
N SER A 88 -24.99 2.01 7.79
CA SER A 88 -25.81 3.20 7.72
C SER A 88 -24.93 4.42 8.03
N ASP A 89 -24.77 5.30 7.06
CA ASP A 89 -24.43 6.72 7.18
C ASP A 89 -23.05 7.14 7.73
N LYS A 90 -22.07 6.23 7.89
CA LYS A 90 -20.74 6.64 8.35
C LYS A 90 -19.76 6.71 7.21
N THR A 91 -19.42 7.92 6.81
CA THR A 91 -18.34 8.14 5.84
C THR A 91 -17.04 7.58 6.44
N GLU A 92 -16.46 6.61 5.76
CA GLU A 92 -15.14 6.10 6.08
C GLU A 92 -14.11 6.81 5.22
N SER A 93 -13.07 7.33 5.85
CA SER A 93 -11.89 7.82 5.14
C SER A 93 -10.71 6.91 5.45
N TYR A 94 -9.92 6.63 4.42
CA TYR A 94 -8.70 5.84 4.53
C TYR A 94 -7.53 6.65 3.98
N GLU A 95 -6.49 6.79 4.79
CA GLU A 95 -5.31 7.56 4.46
C GLU A 95 -4.05 6.72 4.71
N ILE A 96 -3.09 6.81 3.79
CA ILE A 96 -1.80 6.15 3.93
C ILE A 96 -0.74 7.23 4.11
N LEU A 97 0.01 7.12 5.20
CA LEU A 97 1.15 7.98 5.49
C LEU A 97 2.43 7.17 5.39
N ARG A 98 3.47 7.78 4.82
CA ARG A 98 4.81 7.20 4.76
C ARG A 98 5.83 8.14 5.37
N HIS A 99 6.78 7.55 6.06
CA HIS A 99 7.93 8.27 6.62
C HIS A 99 9.16 7.99 5.77
N PRO A 100 10.08 8.96 5.58
CA PRO A 100 11.35 8.73 4.88
C PRO A 100 12.19 7.60 5.49
N GLY A 101 12.06 7.35 6.80
CA GLY A 101 12.67 6.22 7.50
C GLY A 101 12.07 4.84 7.19
N GLY A 102 11.12 4.75 6.26
CA GLY A 102 10.51 3.50 5.81
C GLY A 102 9.20 3.14 6.52
N GLY A 103 8.83 3.84 7.59
CA GLY A 103 7.58 3.62 8.30
C GLY A 103 6.35 3.86 7.44
N ARG A 104 5.28 3.13 7.76
CA ARG A 104 3.98 3.29 7.11
C ARG A 104 2.87 3.28 8.14
N LYS A 105 1.99 4.27 8.05
CA LYS A 105 0.74 4.32 8.79
C LYS A 105 -0.44 4.18 7.83
N ASP A 106 -1.35 3.29 8.16
CA ASP A 106 -2.64 3.11 7.49
C ASP A 106 -3.72 3.57 8.46
N VAL A 107 -4.41 4.66 8.16
CA VAL A 107 -5.33 5.34 9.08
C VAL A 107 -6.74 5.29 8.54
N PHE A 108 -7.65 4.73 9.33
CA PHE A 108 -9.09 4.72 9.08
C PHE A 108 -9.76 5.71 10.02
N ARG A 109 -10.70 6.51 9.51
CA ARG A 109 -11.53 7.41 10.30
C ARG A 109 -12.99 7.25 9.92
N TRP A 110 -13.85 7.21 10.91
CA TRP A 110 -15.29 7.08 10.73
C TRP A 110 -16.01 8.29 11.33
N GLY A 111 -16.84 8.91 10.49
CA GLY A 111 -17.62 10.08 10.90
C GLY A 111 -18.01 10.95 9.72
N PRO A 112 -18.87 11.94 9.93
CA PRO A 112 -19.21 12.91 8.89
C PRO A 112 -17.99 13.72 8.46
N ALA A 113 -17.88 14.02 7.17
CA ALA A 113 -16.81 14.86 6.64
C ALA A 113 -16.84 16.24 7.28
N GLY A 114 -15.66 16.78 7.64
CA GLY A 114 -15.52 18.11 8.24
C GLY A 114 -15.90 18.19 9.72
N VAL A 115 -16.27 17.07 10.34
CA VAL A 115 -16.55 16.97 11.78
C VAL A 115 -15.51 16.05 12.43
N TRP A 116 -15.27 16.22 13.72
CA TRP A 116 -14.40 15.31 14.47
C TRP A 116 -14.89 13.85 14.31
N PRO A 117 -14.01 12.91 13.94
CA PRO A 117 -14.43 11.54 13.72
C PRO A 117 -14.98 10.90 15.01
N ALA A 118 -15.91 9.95 14.84
CA ALA A 118 -16.46 9.18 15.96
C ALA A 118 -15.54 8.02 16.38
N ALA A 119 -14.62 7.60 15.49
CA ALA A 119 -13.61 6.59 15.75
C ALA A 119 -12.45 6.75 14.79
N GLU A 120 -11.28 6.29 15.22
CA GLU A 120 -10.07 6.21 14.42
C GLU A 120 -9.33 4.90 14.72
N LEU A 121 -8.76 4.31 13.68
CA LEU A 121 -7.88 3.14 13.78
C LEU A 121 -6.62 3.42 12.96
N GLU A 122 -5.48 3.34 13.59
CA GLU A 122 -4.17 3.45 12.95
C GLU A 122 -3.42 2.12 13.04
N ILE A 123 -2.90 1.67 11.92
CA ILE A 123 -1.99 0.53 11.83
C ILE A 123 -0.63 1.08 11.40
N TYR A 124 0.31 1.12 12.34
CA TYR A 124 1.65 1.60 12.12
C TYR A 124 2.63 0.45 11.98
N ARG A 125 3.23 0.32 10.80
CA ARG A 125 4.36 -0.56 10.54
C ARG A 125 5.65 0.23 10.69
N PHE A 126 6.51 -0.24 11.58
CA PHE A 126 7.72 0.48 11.94
C PHE A 126 8.75 0.50 10.82
N GLY A 127 9.43 1.63 10.70
CA GLY A 127 10.66 1.79 9.95
C GLY A 127 11.79 2.23 10.87
N ALA A 128 12.85 2.77 10.32
CA ALA A 128 14.00 3.27 11.08
C ALA A 128 13.69 4.51 11.92
N GLU A 129 12.54 5.15 11.72
CA GLU A 129 12.09 6.32 12.49
C GLU A 129 11.56 5.98 13.89
N LEU A 130 11.39 4.68 14.21
CA LEU A 130 10.81 4.27 15.49
C LEU A 130 11.57 4.82 16.69
N ASP A 131 12.91 4.86 16.63
CA ASP A 131 13.75 5.37 17.71
C ASP A 131 13.59 6.89 17.93
N GLN A 132 13.08 7.60 16.92
CA GLN A 132 12.80 9.04 16.97
C GLN A 132 11.34 9.34 17.33
N SER A 133 10.49 8.30 17.34
CA SER A 133 9.08 8.44 17.66
C SER A 133 8.90 8.59 19.17
N GLY A 134 8.09 9.56 19.57
CA GLY A 134 7.71 9.72 20.98
C GLY A 134 6.85 8.55 21.48
N PRO A 135 6.49 8.57 22.77
CA PRO A 135 5.61 7.57 23.35
C PRO A 135 4.29 7.48 22.59
N VAL A 136 3.82 6.25 22.31
CA VAL A 136 2.54 6.03 21.60
C VAL A 136 1.35 6.65 22.33
N THR A 137 1.40 6.71 23.65
CA THR A 137 0.37 7.35 24.48
C THR A 137 0.29 8.84 24.22
N ALA A 138 1.42 9.52 24.04
CA ALA A 138 1.47 10.94 23.73
C ALA A 138 0.86 11.24 22.34
N ASP A 139 1.22 10.45 21.32
CA ASP A 139 0.64 10.55 19.97
C ASP A 139 -0.87 10.30 20.02
N LEU A 140 -1.31 9.26 20.72
CA LEU A 140 -2.72 8.93 20.87
C LEU A 140 -3.48 10.04 21.64
N ALA A 141 -2.90 10.63 22.68
CA ALA A 141 -3.50 11.72 23.44
C ALA A 141 -3.81 12.91 22.53
N VAL A 142 -2.82 13.33 21.74
CA VAL A 142 -2.99 14.43 20.77
C VAL A 142 -4.11 14.11 19.76
N ARG A 143 -4.11 12.89 19.21
CA ARG A 143 -5.14 12.44 18.25
C ARG A 143 -6.55 12.39 18.90
N MET A 144 -6.64 12.09 20.17
CA MET A 144 -7.88 12.13 20.94
C MET A 144 -8.29 13.55 21.38
N GLY A 145 -7.44 14.55 21.11
CA GLY A 145 -7.70 15.96 21.43
C GLY A 145 -7.38 16.34 22.88
N ALA A 146 -6.49 15.58 23.54
CA ALA A 146 -5.92 15.99 24.82
C ALA A 146 -5.04 17.22 24.64
N GLN A 147 -5.00 18.09 25.65
CA GLN A 147 -4.09 19.23 25.67
C GLN A 147 -2.72 18.82 26.20
N ASP A 148 -2.70 17.88 27.13
CA ASP A 148 -1.47 17.31 27.70
C ASP A 148 -1.45 15.79 27.49
N PRO A 149 -0.31 15.20 27.07
CA PRO A 149 -0.17 13.76 26.97
C PRO A 149 -0.39 12.99 28.29
N SER A 150 -0.19 13.65 29.43
CA SER A 150 -0.43 13.09 30.76
C SER A 150 -1.91 12.90 31.11
N ASP A 151 -2.82 13.48 30.33
CA ASP A 151 -4.27 13.35 30.53
C ASP A 151 -4.80 11.95 30.18
N LEU A 152 -3.96 11.07 29.60
CA LEU A 152 -4.33 9.70 29.30
C LEU A 152 -4.10 8.77 30.50
N GLU A 153 -5.20 8.21 31.01
CA GLU A 153 -5.20 7.22 32.09
C GLU A 153 -5.49 5.81 31.55
N ALA A 154 -4.94 4.80 32.23
CA ALA A 154 -5.28 3.40 31.94
C ALA A 154 -6.75 3.11 32.27
N ALA A 155 -7.47 2.51 31.31
CA ALA A 155 -8.89 2.15 31.44
C ALA A 155 -9.13 0.62 31.42
N GLY A 156 -8.05 -0.15 31.56
CA GLY A 156 -8.09 -1.61 31.59
C GLY A 156 -7.60 -2.27 30.32
N VAL A 157 -7.97 -3.53 30.13
CA VAL A 157 -7.55 -4.37 29.01
C VAL A 157 -8.77 -5.05 28.43
N ILE A 158 -8.77 -5.30 27.11
CA ILE A 158 -9.72 -6.14 26.41
C ILE A 158 -9.00 -7.20 25.59
N ASP A 159 -9.69 -8.29 25.32
CA ASP A 159 -9.23 -9.30 24.38
C ASP A 159 -9.61 -8.96 22.95
N SER A 160 -8.70 -9.22 22.03
CA SER A 160 -8.91 -9.12 20.59
C SER A 160 -8.27 -10.29 19.88
N LYS A 161 -8.51 -10.45 18.58
CA LYS A 161 -7.84 -11.47 17.78
C LYS A 161 -6.31 -11.30 17.74
N PHE A 162 -5.80 -10.09 18.03
CA PHE A 162 -4.37 -9.78 18.15
C PHE A 162 -3.83 -9.97 19.58
N GLY A 163 -4.62 -10.52 20.51
CA GLY A 163 -4.31 -10.67 21.93
C GLY A 163 -4.81 -9.50 22.77
N HIS A 164 -4.20 -9.32 23.93
CA HIS A 164 -4.60 -8.29 24.88
C HIS A 164 -4.30 -6.88 24.35
N VAL A 165 -5.26 -5.99 24.48
CA VAL A 165 -5.20 -4.59 24.04
C VAL A 165 -5.40 -3.68 25.25
N THR A 166 -4.47 -2.78 25.47
CA THR A 166 -4.56 -1.79 26.54
C THR A 166 -5.55 -0.71 26.16
N LEU A 167 -6.47 -0.41 27.06
CA LEU A 167 -7.41 0.69 26.95
C LEU A 167 -6.96 1.89 27.74
N LEU A 168 -7.22 3.06 27.16
CA LEU A 168 -6.87 4.38 27.70
C LEU A 168 -8.11 5.27 27.68
N ARG A 169 -8.20 6.22 28.59
CA ARG A 169 -9.24 7.25 28.61
C ARG A 169 -8.63 8.62 28.89
N LEU A 170 -9.30 9.67 28.45
CA LEU A 170 -8.94 11.03 28.85
C LEU A 170 -9.45 11.29 30.27
N ALA A 171 -8.57 11.81 31.14
CA ALA A 171 -8.90 12.14 32.56
C ALA A 171 -10.01 13.17 32.64
N ASP A 172 -9.97 14.21 31.80
CA ASP A 172 -10.92 15.33 31.83
C ASP A 172 -12.31 15.01 31.27
N GLY A 173 -12.56 13.80 30.80
CA GLY A 173 -13.89 13.30 30.49
C GLY A 173 -14.74 14.11 29.49
N ALA A 174 -14.19 15.16 28.87
CA ALA A 174 -14.91 16.02 27.93
C ALA A 174 -15.51 15.25 26.74
N ARG A 175 -14.89 14.13 26.39
CA ARG A 175 -15.40 13.16 25.40
C ARG A 175 -15.35 11.77 25.99
N SER A 176 -16.49 11.11 26.03
CA SER A 176 -16.60 9.72 26.50
C SER A 176 -15.98 8.73 25.52
N CYS A 177 -14.75 8.96 25.04
CA CYS A 177 -14.04 8.10 24.11
C CYS A 177 -13.07 7.16 24.86
N LEU A 178 -12.82 6.00 24.30
CA LEU A 178 -11.77 5.09 24.74
C LEU A 178 -10.69 5.00 23.67
N GLY A 179 -9.46 5.28 24.07
CA GLY A 179 -8.27 4.96 23.29
C GLY A 179 -7.88 3.51 23.47
N PHE A 180 -7.13 2.97 22.53
CA PHE A 180 -6.58 1.62 22.62
C PHE A 180 -5.22 1.54 21.93
N VAL A 181 -4.38 0.68 22.47
CA VAL A 181 -3.04 0.41 21.93
C VAL A 181 -2.71 -1.06 22.03
N ARG A 182 -2.20 -1.62 20.96
CA ARG A 182 -1.59 -2.94 20.89
C ARG A 182 -0.29 -2.84 20.10
N ARG A 183 0.83 -3.21 20.70
CA ARG A 183 2.11 -3.34 20.04
C ARG A 183 2.45 -4.82 19.85
N VAL A 184 2.96 -5.16 18.68
CA VAL A 184 3.46 -6.46 18.30
C VAL A 184 4.88 -6.28 17.81
N ASP A 185 5.85 -6.83 18.53
CA ASP A 185 7.27 -6.61 18.25
C ASP A 185 7.72 -7.31 16.98
N GLU A 186 7.17 -8.49 16.69
CA GLU A 186 7.31 -9.16 15.40
C GLU A 186 5.94 -9.34 14.76
N PRO A 187 5.72 -8.69 13.61
CA PRO A 187 6.59 -8.06 12.60
C PRO A 187 6.91 -6.57 12.80
N GLY A 188 6.89 -6.02 13.99
CA GLY A 188 7.09 -4.59 14.19
C GLY A 188 5.86 -3.78 13.81
N LEU A 189 4.74 -4.07 14.49
CA LEU A 189 3.44 -3.49 14.21
C LEU A 189 2.84 -2.88 15.46
N GLN A 190 2.24 -1.70 15.31
CA GLN A 190 1.41 -1.10 16.33
C GLN A 190 0.02 -0.87 15.78
N ILE A 191 -0.98 -1.29 16.52
CA ILE A 191 -2.39 -1.02 16.26
C ILE A 191 -2.86 -0.10 17.37
N SER A 192 -3.27 1.11 17.02
CA SER A 192 -3.74 2.13 17.98
C SER A 192 -4.94 2.87 17.41
N GLY A 193 -5.67 3.53 18.28
CA GLY A 193 -6.81 4.32 17.86
C GLY A 193 -7.72 4.63 19.02
N TRP A 194 -8.91 5.09 18.70
CA TRP A 194 -9.91 5.44 19.68
C TRP A 194 -11.32 5.29 19.10
N SER A 195 -12.30 5.16 19.99
CA SER A 195 -13.71 5.12 19.62
C SER A 195 -14.57 5.78 20.70
N CYS A 196 -15.48 6.64 20.27
CA CYS A 196 -16.53 7.24 21.09
C CYS A 196 -17.88 6.51 20.93
N GLN A 197 -17.90 5.40 20.17
CA GLN A 197 -19.12 4.64 19.91
C GLN A 197 -19.56 3.85 21.13
N GLY A 198 -20.85 3.97 21.47
CA GLY A 198 -21.47 3.32 22.61
C GLY A 198 -21.70 4.27 23.78
N GLU A 199 -22.89 4.18 24.38
CA GLU A 199 -23.31 5.07 25.48
C GLU A 199 -22.62 4.72 26.80
N ALA A 200 -22.39 3.43 27.05
CA ALA A 200 -21.79 2.94 28.27
C ALA A 200 -20.40 2.31 28.03
N LEU A 201 -19.57 2.27 29.08
CA LEU A 201 -18.23 1.70 29.03
C LEU A 201 -18.17 0.27 28.44
N PRO A 202 -19.06 -0.68 28.80
CA PRO A 202 -19.07 -2.00 28.18
C PRO A 202 -19.34 -1.96 26.69
N ALA A 203 -20.26 -1.10 26.23
CA ALA A 203 -20.58 -0.94 24.80
C ALA A 203 -19.38 -0.38 24.02
N ARG A 204 -18.64 0.59 24.57
CA ARG A 204 -17.40 1.13 23.96
C ARG A 204 -16.31 0.09 23.86
N ARG A 205 -16.12 -0.72 24.92
CA ARG A 205 -15.17 -1.86 24.88
C ARG A 205 -15.53 -2.85 23.80
N ALA A 206 -16.81 -3.19 23.66
CA ALA A 206 -17.32 -4.10 22.65
C ALA A 206 -17.12 -3.50 21.24
N ALA A 207 -17.35 -2.21 21.05
CA ALA A 207 -17.12 -1.52 19.77
C ALA A 207 -15.65 -1.60 19.33
N ILE A 208 -14.70 -1.35 20.23
CA ILE A 208 -13.27 -1.47 19.95
C ILE A 208 -12.89 -2.92 19.63
N SER A 209 -13.33 -3.88 20.45
CA SER A 209 -13.07 -5.30 20.20
C SER A 209 -13.60 -5.73 18.84
N CYS A 210 -14.81 -5.29 18.46
CA CYS A 210 -15.41 -5.58 17.19
C CYS A 210 -14.63 -4.94 16.03
N MET A 211 -14.21 -3.66 16.15
CA MET A 211 -13.38 -2.98 15.17
C MET A 211 -12.10 -3.77 14.89
N LEU A 212 -11.41 -4.22 15.93
CA LEU A 212 -10.18 -5.01 15.82
C LEU A 212 -10.43 -6.40 15.23
N ASN A 213 -11.53 -7.05 15.56
CA ASN A 213 -11.91 -8.34 14.99
C ASN A 213 -12.26 -8.26 13.49
N ARG A 214 -12.72 -7.11 13.03
CA ARG A 214 -13.06 -6.82 11.61
C ARG A 214 -11.88 -6.37 10.77
N LEU A 215 -10.75 -6.00 11.38
CA LEU A 215 -9.55 -5.59 10.65
C LEU A 215 -8.98 -6.77 9.86
N MET A 216 -8.81 -6.61 8.56
CA MET A 216 -8.30 -7.65 7.65
C MET A 216 -7.04 -7.16 6.94
N LEU A 217 -6.15 -8.07 6.64
CA LEU A 217 -5.00 -7.84 5.79
C LEU A 217 -5.39 -8.11 4.33
N LEU A 218 -5.24 -7.12 3.46
CA LEU A 218 -5.43 -7.27 2.01
C LEU A 218 -4.14 -7.72 1.34
N THR A 219 -3.02 -7.15 1.77
CA THR A 219 -1.71 -7.52 1.25
C THR A 219 -0.62 -7.31 2.31
N ALA A 220 0.20 -8.32 2.48
CA ALA A 220 1.38 -8.24 3.34
C ALA A 220 2.58 -7.58 2.62
N GLY A 221 2.51 -7.43 1.29
CA GLY A 221 3.68 -7.08 0.51
C GLY A 221 4.75 -8.18 0.62
N ASN A 222 5.97 -7.78 0.92
CA ASN A 222 7.09 -8.72 1.11
C ASN A 222 7.33 -9.11 2.58
N ASP A 223 6.33 -8.95 3.45
CA ASP A 223 6.46 -9.24 4.88
C ASP A 223 5.70 -10.53 5.26
N PRO A 224 6.37 -11.69 5.27
CA PRO A 224 5.75 -12.96 5.63
C PRO A 224 5.32 -13.03 7.10
N LYS A 225 6.01 -12.32 8.01
CA LYS A 225 5.63 -12.28 9.43
C LYS A 225 4.33 -11.54 9.66
N LEU A 226 4.08 -10.47 8.87
CA LEU A 226 2.80 -9.77 8.86
C LEU A 226 1.67 -10.69 8.39
N ALA A 227 1.89 -11.44 7.30
CA ALA A 227 0.91 -12.40 6.81
C ALA A 227 0.60 -13.48 7.86
N GLU A 228 1.62 -14.02 8.53
CA GLU A 228 1.47 -15.01 9.57
C GLU A 228 0.72 -14.48 10.80
N LEU A 229 1.05 -13.25 11.25
CA LEU A 229 0.33 -12.59 12.34
C LEU A 229 -1.17 -12.51 12.06
N PHE A 230 -1.55 -12.04 10.87
CA PHE A 230 -2.96 -11.91 10.51
C PHE A 230 -3.63 -13.26 10.32
N ALA A 231 -2.96 -14.25 9.73
CA ALA A 231 -3.50 -15.61 9.61
C ALA A 231 -3.80 -16.22 11.01
N ARG A 232 -2.89 -16.08 11.95
CA ARG A 232 -3.11 -16.52 13.34
C ARG A 232 -4.22 -15.73 14.04
N ALA A 233 -4.31 -14.42 13.76
CA ALA A 233 -5.37 -13.58 14.30
C ALA A 233 -6.74 -14.02 13.80
N GLU A 234 -6.89 -14.40 12.53
CA GLU A 234 -8.15 -14.87 11.98
C GLU A 234 -8.67 -16.14 12.69
N LEU A 235 -7.78 -17.03 13.13
CA LEU A 235 -8.15 -18.21 13.92
C LEU A 235 -8.73 -17.86 15.30
N ARG A 236 -8.47 -16.65 15.78
CA ARG A 236 -8.95 -16.14 17.08
C ARG A 236 -10.06 -15.11 16.94
N ARG A 237 -10.59 -14.94 15.73
CA ARG A 237 -11.66 -13.95 15.47
C ARG A 237 -12.89 -14.26 16.31
N GLY A 238 -13.24 -13.32 17.19
CA GLY A 238 -14.49 -13.35 17.95
C GLY A 238 -15.68 -12.85 17.12
N SER A 239 -16.88 -13.22 17.53
CA SER A 239 -18.11 -12.66 16.95
C SER A 239 -18.30 -11.22 17.44
N CYS A 240 -18.64 -10.32 16.52
CA CYS A 240 -19.12 -8.98 16.85
C CYS A 240 -20.59 -9.07 17.24
N ALA A 241 -20.89 -9.54 18.44
CA ALA A 241 -22.26 -9.44 18.97
C ALA A 241 -22.55 -7.97 19.23
N SER A 242 -23.57 -7.41 18.55
CA SER A 242 -24.15 -6.12 18.93
C SER A 242 -24.56 -6.20 20.39
N ALA A 243 -24.35 -5.15 21.18
CA ALA A 243 -24.77 -5.09 22.58
C ALA A 243 -26.28 -5.39 22.76
N THR A 244 -27.07 -5.19 21.71
CA THR A 244 -28.49 -5.60 21.63
C THR A 244 -28.68 -7.10 21.46
N SER A 245 -27.69 -7.86 21.02
CA SER A 245 -27.79 -9.32 20.85
C SER A 245 -27.46 -10.09 22.12
N ALA A 246 -26.94 -9.43 23.16
CA ALA A 246 -26.74 -10.09 24.46
C ALA A 246 -28.05 -10.54 25.11
N VAL A 247 -29.18 -9.96 24.68
CA VAL A 247 -30.53 -10.41 25.14
C VAL A 247 -31.00 -11.67 24.40
N SER A 248 -30.41 -12.00 23.24
CA SER A 248 -30.83 -13.15 22.43
C SER A 248 -29.91 -14.37 22.56
N ALA A 249 -28.90 -14.34 23.44
CA ALA A 249 -28.13 -15.55 23.79
C ALA A 249 -28.95 -16.57 24.59
N ASP A 250 -30.15 -16.18 24.99
CA ASP A 250 -31.12 -17.03 25.72
C ASP A 250 -32.02 -17.88 24.80
N TRP A 251 -31.63 -18.00 23.50
CA TRP A 251 -32.37 -18.79 22.51
C TRP A 251 -32.43 -20.31 22.89
N VAL A 252 -31.48 -20.76 23.71
CA VAL A 252 -31.43 -22.15 24.18
C VAL A 252 -32.41 -22.40 25.33
N THR A 253 -32.72 -21.37 26.14
CA THR A 253 -33.54 -21.48 27.34
C THR A 253 -34.84 -20.69 27.29
N ALA A 254 -34.97 -19.78 26.32
CA ALA A 254 -36.16 -18.93 26.20
C ALA A 254 -37.40 -19.75 25.79
N ALA A 255 -38.51 -19.48 26.44
CA ALA A 255 -39.82 -20.11 26.19
C ALA A 255 -40.40 -19.84 24.77
N GLN A 256 -39.71 -19.06 23.96
CA GLN A 256 -40.06 -18.70 22.59
C GLN A 256 -39.20 -19.41 21.53
N ASN A 257 -38.47 -20.44 21.91
CA ASN A 257 -37.74 -21.28 20.97
C ASN A 257 -38.73 -21.84 19.92
N PRO A 258 -38.54 -21.56 18.61
CA PRO A 258 -39.39 -22.17 17.60
C PRO A 258 -39.26 -23.69 17.75
N VAL A 259 -40.35 -24.32 18.12
CA VAL A 259 -40.42 -25.77 18.26
C VAL A 259 -40.08 -26.37 16.90
N LEU A 260 -38.93 -27.02 16.80
CA LEU A 260 -38.58 -27.88 15.69
C LEU A 260 -39.55 -29.06 15.68
N ARG A 261 -40.74 -28.84 15.15
CA ARG A 261 -41.70 -29.91 14.88
C ARG A 261 -41.39 -30.53 13.54
N GLY A 262 -40.34 -31.31 13.50
CA GLY A 262 -40.16 -32.33 12.49
C GLY A 262 -40.99 -33.55 12.97
N ARG A 263 -42.10 -33.85 12.31
CA ARG A 263 -42.68 -35.18 12.38
C ARG A 263 -41.75 -36.11 11.62
N LEU A 264 -41.26 -37.14 12.29
CA LEU A 264 -40.71 -38.34 11.66
C LEU A 264 -41.85 -39.11 11.01
#